data_2ce81bb571c0d8fe47a18222a70216ff
#
_entry.id   2ce81bb571c0d8fe47a18222a70216ff
#
_cell.length_a   1.000
_cell.length_b   1.000
_cell.length_c   1.000
_cell.angle_alpha   90.00
_cell.angle_beta   90.00
_cell.angle_gamma   90.00
#
_symmetry.space_group_name_H-M   'P 1'
#
loop_
_entity.id
_entity.type
_entity.pdbx_description
1 polymer ?
#
loop_
_entity_poly.entity_id
_entity_poly.type
_entity_poly.pdbx_seq_one_letter_code
_entity_poly.pdbx_strand_id
1 'polypeptide(L)'
;MNWISDLAKVYDDNESIAGKAETVSVGKEKTKTVTLVPISHVAVNIPIQINLDKDGGFKGADVIDEKDNQRTIIPATLKSASRSSGSAPMPIDDTLKYIAKDYYPEISNKDKDSHYYSDYINQLKGFVEYVNNKNSSDRVRQQVNAIYTYVSQNDIFADLLFKAHLFGDEIKQVSAIPMKWTGKEEKPAVYKAITGDLDRSFVRFNVRGLGLDRSFEDPDLYEAWGKYYLTTLINDTGVDYVDCNNDAILTDNHPKGIIPSASNAKLISANDTTNYTFKGRLLNSDEVATIGYLNSQKAHHALRWLIDKQGFSIGGRYYLAWGRKQQNYMIDNQTSPMFKILTSTYNTDQAESYTNERLAKSYYNSLVKGIELNGDNLEDLVYLMQIDTSTPGRADIVSYQALDLYQYIRKLSSWYGKISLFIQNKAGEFVDPPYSLRTIANMIHGSKANDDLKKNTISELISVILGSQIVPRGIIMPLYNKAIRPLSFNPKDPEARFIGWQPIVRLTSKLLKTRYENEGIKAMLNDEINDRSYLYGRLLAVADVLEGDALKNKGVDRPTNAQRYMSA
;
A
#
# COMPACT_ATOMS: atom_id res chain seq x y z
N MET A 1 21.17 -3.35 8.11
CA MET A 1 19.69 -3.45 8.20
C MET A 1 19.19 -4.19 6.97
N ASN A 2 18.43 -5.23 7.19
CA ASN A 2 17.87 -6.05 6.12
C ASN A 2 16.33 -6.00 6.22
N TRP A 3 15.70 -5.27 5.29
CA TRP A 3 14.24 -5.09 5.28
C TRP A 3 13.47 -6.41 5.19
N ILE A 4 14.05 -7.45 4.57
CA ILE A 4 13.43 -8.78 4.46
C ILE A 4 13.36 -9.42 5.84
N SER A 5 14.47 -9.43 6.59
CA SER A 5 14.52 -9.96 7.95
C SER A 5 13.55 -9.22 8.89
N ASP A 6 13.50 -7.89 8.78
CA ASP A 6 12.64 -7.09 9.65
C ASP A 6 11.16 -7.32 9.34
N LEU A 7 10.78 -7.45 8.06
CA LEU A 7 9.40 -7.77 7.67
C LEU A 7 9.03 -9.25 7.91
N ALA A 8 9.98 -10.17 7.78
CA ALA A 8 9.74 -11.58 8.13
C ALA A 8 9.39 -11.72 9.62
N LYS A 9 10.07 -10.97 10.50
CA LYS A 9 9.71 -10.91 11.93
C LYS A 9 8.32 -10.31 12.16
N VAL A 10 7.91 -9.30 11.38
CA VAL A 10 6.54 -8.78 11.44
C VAL A 10 5.53 -9.88 11.09
N TYR A 11 5.83 -10.71 10.09
CA TYR A 11 4.99 -11.86 9.76
C TYR A 11 4.91 -12.85 10.93
N ASP A 12 6.05 -13.26 11.48
CA ASP A 12 6.12 -14.22 12.58
C ASP A 12 5.34 -13.75 13.82
N ASP A 13 5.47 -12.47 14.17
CA ASP A 13 4.74 -11.87 15.29
C ASP A 13 3.20 -11.85 15.05
N ASN A 14 2.75 -12.03 13.81
CA ASN A 14 1.34 -11.98 13.41
C ASN A 14 0.85 -13.26 12.72
N GLU A 15 1.61 -14.33 12.72
CA GLU A 15 1.27 -15.57 12.05
C GLU A 15 -0.11 -16.12 12.51
N SER A 16 -0.46 -15.91 13.77
CA SER A 16 -1.74 -16.35 14.35
C SER A 16 -2.99 -15.72 13.71
N ILE A 17 -2.84 -14.60 13.03
CA ILE A 17 -3.92 -13.93 12.29
C ILE A 17 -3.82 -14.13 10.77
N ALA A 18 -2.82 -14.85 10.28
CA ALA A 18 -2.70 -15.15 8.87
C ALA A 18 -3.94 -15.91 8.38
N GLY A 19 -4.48 -15.51 7.24
CA GLY A 19 -5.73 -16.04 6.69
C GLY A 19 -7.01 -15.41 7.25
N LYS A 20 -6.94 -14.66 8.36
CA LYS A 20 -8.13 -14.02 8.94
C LYS A 20 -8.33 -12.62 8.39
N ALA A 21 -9.58 -12.31 8.04
CA ALA A 21 -9.99 -10.99 7.58
C ALA A 21 -10.06 -10.01 8.75
N GLU A 22 -9.46 -8.84 8.58
CA GLU A 22 -9.43 -7.74 9.53
C GLU A 22 -10.05 -6.50 8.88
N THR A 23 -10.98 -5.85 9.55
CA THR A 23 -11.61 -4.62 9.03
C THR A 23 -10.86 -3.41 9.57
N VAL A 24 -10.30 -2.59 8.70
CA VAL A 24 -9.60 -1.35 9.05
C VAL A 24 -10.36 -0.13 8.53
N SER A 25 -10.36 0.94 9.31
CA SER A 25 -11.00 2.20 8.91
C SER A 25 -10.08 2.97 7.94
N VAL A 26 -10.64 3.43 6.82
CA VAL A 26 -9.97 4.26 5.83
C VAL A 26 -10.68 5.61 5.75
N GLY A 27 -10.21 6.61 6.52
CA GLY A 27 -10.88 7.91 6.64
C GLY A 27 -12.11 7.88 7.54
N LYS A 28 -12.99 8.88 7.42
CA LYS A 28 -14.10 9.09 8.39
C LYS A 28 -15.27 8.10 8.28
N GLU A 29 -15.48 7.46 7.11
CA GLU A 29 -16.70 6.66 6.86
C GLU A 29 -16.46 5.40 6.01
N LYS A 30 -15.22 5.10 5.63
CA LYS A 30 -14.91 3.93 4.78
C LYS A 30 -14.13 2.91 5.56
N THR A 31 -14.56 1.67 5.45
CA THR A 31 -13.81 0.51 5.95
C THR A 31 -13.24 -0.28 4.78
N LYS A 32 -12.14 -0.96 5.01
CA LYS A 32 -11.50 -1.85 4.05
C LYS A 32 -11.15 -3.15 4.77
N THR A 33 -11.41 -4.27 4.13
CA THR A 33 -10.97 -5.57 4.61
C THR A 33 -9.52 -5.81 4.18
N VAL A 34 -8.66 -6.16 5.11
CA VAL A 34 -7.27 -6.53 4.89
C VAL A 34 -6.99 -7.89 5.49
N THR A 35 -6.07 -8.63 4.90
CA THR A 35 -5.73 -9.97 5.38
C THR A 35 -4.23 -10.20 5.20
N LEU A 36 -3.59 -10.72 6.24
CA LEU A 36 -2.23 -11.25 6.14
C LEU A 36 -2.31 -12.60 5.43
N VAL A 37 -1.74 -12.69 4.24
CA VAL A 37 -1.81 -13.90 3.42
C VAL A 37 -0.90 -14.98 4.00
N PRO A 38 -1.38 -16.24 4.20
CA PRO A 38 -0.54 -17.35 4.64
C PRO A 38 0.57 -17.69 3.65
N ILE A 39 1.63 -18.33 4.13
CA ILE A 39 2.74 -18.82 3.29
C ILE A 39 2.20 -19.81 2.25
N SER A 40 2.71 -19.74 1.02
CA SER A 40 2.26 -20.57 -0.11
C SER A 40 0.82 -20.31 -0.55
N HIS A 41 0.31 -19.09 -0.31
CA HIS A 41 -1.02 -18.66 -0.74
C HIS A 41 -0.96 -17.32 -1.46
N VAL A 42 -2.02 -17.02 -2.18
CA VAL A 42 -2.26 -15.72 -2.84
C VAL A 42 -3.70 -15.27 -2.60
N ALA A 43 -3.91 -13.97 -2.61
CA ALA A 43 -5.26 -13.41 -2.56
C ALA A 43 -5.69 -12.96 -3.96
N VAL A 44 -6.77 -13.54 -4.46
CA VAL A 44 -7.35 -13.28 -5.79
C VAL A 44 -8.82 -12.90 -5.71
N ASN A 45 -9.35 -12.28 -6.75
CA ASN A 45 -10.78 -12.02 -6.85
C ASN A 45 -11.46 -13.18 -7.56
N ILE A 46 -12.44 -13.79 -6.91
CA ILE A 46 -13.15 -14.97 -7.39
C ILE A 46 -14.63 -14.64 -7.57
N PRO A 47 -15.10 -14.48 -8.80
CA PRO A 47 -16.49 -14.12 -9.09
C PRO A 47 -17.46 -15.30 -9.09
N ILE A 48 -16.97 -16.55 -9.12
CA ILE A 48 -17.81 -17.75 -9.23
C ILE A 48 -17.52 -18.68 -8.05
N GLN A 49 -18.56 -19.14 -7.36
CA GLN A 49 -18.46 -20.14 -6.30
C GLN A 49 -19.26 -21.37 -6.68
N ILE A 50 -18.63 -22.54 -6.63
CA ILE A 50 -19.29 -23.85 -6.79
C ILE A 50 -19.51 -24.45 -5.41
N ASN A 51 -20.75 -24.82 -5.11
CA ASN A 51 -21.12 -25.47 -3.85
C ASN A 51 -21.18 -26.99 -4.06
N LEU A 52 -20.51 -27.72 -3.21
CA LEU A 52 -20.46 -29.19 -3.21
C LEU A 52 -20.98 -29.73 -1.88
N ASP A 53 -21.43 -30.99 -1.85
CA ASP A 53 -21.56 -31.72 -0.60
C ASP A 53 -20.21 -32.40 -0.23
N LYS A 54 -20.18 -33.01 0.96
CA LYS A 54 -18.98 -33.71 1.46
C LYS A 54 -18.49 -34.89 0.61
N ASP A 55 -19.35 -35.40 -0.28
CA ASP A 55 -19.06 -36.53 -1.15
C ASP A 55 -18.70 -36.09 -2.59
N GLY A 56 -18.66 -34.75 -2.83
CA GLY A 56 -18.33 -34.17 -4.13
C GLY A 56 -19.53 -33.97 -5.06
N GLY A 57 -20.75 -34.14 -4.55
CA GLY A 57 -21.98 -33.88 -5.30
C GLY A 57 -22.23 -32.38 -5.53
N PHE A 58 -22.54 -31.99 -6.78
CA PHE A 58 -22.87 -30.60 -7.11
C PHE A 58 -24.17 -30.14 -6.45
N LYS A 59 -24.14 -28.99 -5.76
CA LYS A 59 -25.29 -28.39 -5.03
C LYS A 59 -25.69 -27.01 -5.56
N GLY A 60 -25.03 -26.54 -6.60
CA GLY A 60 -25.28 -25.25 -7.22
C GLY A 60 -24.06 -24.40 -7.38
N ALA A 61 -24.21 -23.28 -8.05
CA ALA A 61 -23.14 -22.28 -8.17
C ALA A 61 -23.70 -20.88 -7.99
N ASP A 62 -22.93 -20.01 -7.38
CA ASP A 62 -23.28 -18.63 -7.07
C ASP A 62 -22.35 -17.66 -7.81
N VAL A 63 -22.90 -16.55 -8.29
CA VAL A 63 -22.12 -15.39 -8.77
C VAL A 63 -21.95 -14.42 -7.62
N ILE A 64 -20.71 -13.99 -7.41
CA ILE A 64 -20.35 -13.07 -6.34
C ILE A 64 -20.20 -11.67 -6.94
N ASP A 65 -21.22 -10.84 -6.79
CA ASP A 65 -21.28 -9.50 -7.39
C ASP A 65 -20.45 -8.47 -6.60
N GLU A 66 -20.39 -8.57 -5.29
CA GLU A 66 -19.67 -7.64 -4.43
C GLU A 66 -18.15 -7.93 -4.45
N LYS A 67 -17.38 -6.96 -4.90
CA LYS A 67 -15.92 -7.08 -5.05
C LYS A 67 -15.20 -7.45 -3.74
N ASP A 68 -15.69 -6.97 -2.62
CA ASP A 68 -15.09 -7.26 -1.31
C ASP A 68 -15.29 -8.73 -0.93
N ASN A 69 -16.41 -9.34 -1.31
CA ASN A 69 -16.70 -10.76 -1.10
C ASN A 69 -15.99 -11.67 -2.11
N GLN A 70 -15.56 -11.13 -3.26
CA GLN A 70 -14.78 -11.87 -4.24
C GLN A 70 -13.36 -12.17 -3.76
N ARG A 71 -12.77 -11.29 -2.91
CA ARG A 71 -11.38 -11.45 -2.47
C ARG A 71 -11.23 -12.69 -1.60
N THR A 72 -10.52 -13.67 -2.14
CA THR A 72 -10.35 -15.00 -1.53
C THR A 72 -8.87 -15.35 -1.48
N ILE A 73 -8.44 -15.97 -0.38
CA ILE A 73 -7.11 -16.56 -0.24
C ILE A 73 -7.18 -17.97 -0.78
N ILE A 74 -6.29 -18.31 -1.70
CA ILE A 74 -6.20 -19.64 -2.29
C ILE A 74 -4.78 -20.18 -2.22
N PRO A 75 -4.61 -21.50 -2.14
CA PRO A 75 -3.33 -22.16 -2.25
C PRO A 75 -2.61 -21.82 -3.56
N ALA A 76 -1.29 -21.68 -3.50
CA ALA A 76 -0.47 -21.36 -4.66
C ALA A 76 0.90 -22.04 -4.60
N THR A 77 1.47 -22.31 -5.78
CA THR A 77 2.87 -22.68 -5.94
C THR A 77 3.68 -21.46 -6.37
N LEU A 78 5.01 -21.52 -6.31
CA LEU A 78 5.89 -20.48 -6.85
C LEU A 78 5.58 -20.17 -8.32
N LYS A 79 5.33 -21.21 -9.11
CA LYS A 79 5.03 -21.06 -10.54
C LYS A 79 3.63 -20.46 -10.77
N SER A 80 2.62 -20.95 -10.06
CA SER A 80 1.23 -20.47 -10.24
C SER A 80 1.04 -19.03 -9.75
N ALA A 81 1.65 -18.66 -8.61
CA ALA A 81 1.58 -17.30 -8.07
C ALA A 81 2.18 -16.25 -9.01
N SER A 82 3.16 -16.63 -9.82
CA SER A 82 3.84 -15.72 -10.74
C SER A 82 3.48 -15.93 -12.22
N ARG A 83 2.56 -16.86 -12.53
CA ARG A 83 2.24 -17.24 -13.91
C ARG A 83 1.87 -16.04 -14.79
N SER A 84 2.42 -16.01 -15.99
CA SER A 84 2.11 -15.06 -17.04
C SER A 84 1.84 -15.76 -18.39
N SER A 85 2.50 -16.90 -18.62
CA SER A 85 2.37 -17.73 -19.82
C SER A 85 2.63 -19.19 -19.45
N GLY A 86 2.19 -20.11 -20.31
CA GLY A 86 2.32 -21.56 -20.07
C GLY A 86 1.33 -22.10 -19.05
N SER A 87 1.47 -23.40 -18.73
CA SER A 87 0.63 -24.07 -17.75
C SER A 87 1.29 -24.04 -16.36
N ALA A 88 0.58 -23.47 -15.41
CA ALA A 88 0.97 -23.44 -13.99
C ALA A 88 -0.30 -23.35 -13.13
N PRO A 89 -0.96 -24.49 -12.81
CA PRO A 89 -2.22 -24.51 -12.10
C PRO A 89 -2.09 -24.05 -10.65
N MET A 90 -3.13 -23.39 -10.12
CA MET A 90 -3.36 -23.28 -8.70
C MET A 90 -3.84 -24.63 -8.15
N PRO A 91 -3.54 -24.96 -6.89
CA PRO A 91 -3.74 -26.34 -6.40
C PRO A 91 -5.18 -26.81 -6.22
N ILE A 92 -6.09 -25.90 -5.85
CA ILE A 92 -7.48 -26.21 -5.52
C ILE A 92 -8.41 -25.34 -6.34
N ASP A 93 -8.38 -24.04 -6.07
CA ASP A 93 -9.22 -23.04 -6.75
C ASP A 93 -8.43 -22.44 -7.90
N ASP A 94 -8.96 -22.51 -9.12
CA ASP A 94 -8.29 -21.91 -10.28
C ASP A 94 -9.32 -21.37 -11.29
N THR A 95 -8.84 -20.90 -12.41
CA THR A 95 -9.70 -20.43 -13.50
C THR A 95 -10.36 -21.58 -14.23
N LEU A 96 -11.53 -21.31 -14.82
CA LEU A 96 -12.34 -22.33 -15.49
C LEU A 96 -11.55 -23.17 -16.48
N LYS A 97 -10.63 -22.56 -17.25
CA LYS A 97 -9.81 -23.31 -18.24
C LYS A 97 -8.88 -24.37 -17.62
N TYR A 98 -8.55 -24.27 -16.32
CA TYR A 98 -7.73 -25.25 -15.62
C TYR A 98 -8.56 -26.35 -14.99
N ILE A 99 -9.69 -25.98 -14.38
CA ILE A 99 -10.49 -26.93 -13.59
C ILE A 99 -11.51 -27.71 -14.41
N ALA A 100 -11.94 -27.19 -15.58
CA ALA A 100 -12.98 -27.77 -16.39
C ALA A 100 -12.43 -28.70 -17.49
N LYS A 101 -12.66 -30.00 -17.34
CA LYS A 101 -12.24 -30.99 -18.36
C LYS A 101 -12.98 -30.84 -19.69
N ASP A 102 -14.22 -30.31 -19.66
CA ASP A 102 -15.09 -30.08 -20.82
C ASP A 102 -14.77 -28.76 -21.57
N TYR A 103 -13.82 -27.95 -21.08
CA TYR A 103 -13.46 -26.70 -21.75
C TYR A 103 -12.84 -26.90 -23.13
N TYR A 104 -11.82 -27.77 -23.26
CA TYR A 104 -11.06 -27.93 -24.50
C TYR A 104 -11.83 -28.67 -25.61
N PRO A 105 -12.49 -29.79 -25.31
CA PRO A 105 -13.24 -30.50 -26.38
C PRO A 105 -14.44 -29.70 -26.91
N GLU A 106 -15.09 -28.89 -26.05
CA GLU A 106 -16.38 -28.26 -26.35
C GLU A 106 -16.28 -26.78 -26.76
N ILE A 107 -15.34 -26.03 -26.19
CA ILE A 107 -15.31 -24.56 -26.29
C ILE A 107 -14.09 -24.05 -27.05
N SER A 108 -12.91 -24.63 -26.82
CA SER A 108 -11.66 -24.11 -27.37
C SER A 108 -11.09 -24.94 -28.50
N ASN A 109 -11.08 -24.36 -29.69
CA ASN A 109 -10.40 -24.94 -30.86
C ASN A 109 -8.92 -24.53 -30.98
N LYS A 110 -8.40 -23.67 -30.07
CA LYS A 110 -7.12 -22.97 -30.27
C LYS A 110 -5.91 -23.69 -29.69
N ASP A 111 -6.08 -24.52 -28.67
CA ASP A 111 -4.96 -25.15 -27.95
C ASP A 111 -5.24 -26.63 -27.70
N LYS A 112 -5.32 -27.41 -28.77
CA LYS A 112 -5.52 -28.89 -28.67
C LYS A 112 -4.39 -29.60 -27.89
N ASP A 113 -3.23 -28.95 -27.75
CA ASP A 113 -2.05 -29.48 -27.05
C ASP A 113 -1.90 -28.91 -25.64
N SER A 114 -2.91 -28.20 -25.12
CA SER A 114 -2.78 -27.58 -23.78
C SER A 114 -3.04 -28.60 -22.68
N HIS A 115 -2.08 -28.73 -21.81
CA HIS A 115 -2.12 -29.63 -20.66
C HIS A 115 -2.74 -28.99 -19.40
N TYR A 116 -3.53 -27.90 -19.51
CA TYR A 116 -4.04 -27.15 -18.37
C TYR A 116 -4.80 -28.02 -17.37
N TYR A 117 -5.80 -28.76 -17.84
CA TYR A 117 -6.58 -29.64 -16.97
C TYR A 117 -5.76 -30.82 -16.44
N SER A 118 -4.94 -31.45 -17.28
CA SER A 118 -4.10 -32.57 -16.85
C SER A 118 -3.06 -32.17 -15.81
N ASP A 119 -2.46 -31.00 -15.96
CA ASP A 119 -1.52 -30.46 -14.99
C ASP A 119 -2.22 -30.13 -13.67
N TYR A 120 -3.42 -29.53 -13.74
CA TYR A 120 -4.23 -29.21 -12.57
C TYR A 120 -4.62 -30.48 -11.80
N ILE A 121 -5.21 -31.47 -12.47
CA ILE A 121 -5.68 -32.68 -11.80
C ILE A 121 -4.53 -33.51 -11.21
N ASN A 122 -3.38 -33.55 -11.88
CA ASN A 122 -2.18 -34.23 -11.38
C ASN A 122 -1.64 -33.54 -10.10
N GLN A 123 -1.61 -32.22 -10.08
CA GLN A 123 -1.19 -31.45 -8.91
C GLN A 123 -2.15 -31.66 -7.73
N LEU A 124 -3.46 -31.58 -7.99
CA LEU A 124 -4.48 -31.80 -6.97
C LEU A 124 -4.40 -33.24 -6.43
N LYS A 125 -4.17 -34.24 -7.28
CA LYS A 125 -4.00 -35.64 -6.89
C LYS A 125 -2.85 -35.82 -5.91
N GLY A 126 -1.71 -35.18 -6.13
CA GLY A 126 -0.58 -35.23 -5.19
C GLY A 126 -0.95 -34.68 -3.80
N PHE A 127 -1.75 -33.63 -3.75
CA PHE A 127 -2.25 -33.10 -2.46
C PHE A 127 -3.29 -34.02 -1.81
N VAL A 128 -4.18 -34.63 -2.60
CA VAL A 128 -5.12 -35.67 -2.13
C VAL A 128 -4.38 -36.83 -1.47
N GLU A 129 -3.33 -37.35 -2.11
CA GLU A 129 -2.51 -38.43 -1.54
C GLU A 129 -1.86 -38.02 -0.21
N TYR A 130 -1.36 -36.79 -0.13
CA TYR A 130 -0.77 -36.26 1.10
C TYR A 130 -1.78 -36.18 2.25
N VAL A 131 -2.96 -35.58 2.04
CA VAL A 131 -3.96 -35.42 3.10
C VAL A 131 -4.54 -36.77 3.55
N ASN A 132 -4.62 -37.76 2.64
CA ASN A 132 -5.11 -39.11 2.94
C ASN A 132 -4.11 -39.93 3.79
N ASN A 133 -2.83 -39.59 3.75
CA ASN A 133 -1.80 -40.25 4.58
C ASN A 133 -1.78 -39.78 6.04
N LYS A 134 -2.90 -39.28 6.59
CA LYS A 134 -3.10 -38.82 7.96
C LYS A 134 -2.31 -37.56 8.38
N ASN A 135 -1.84 -36.80 7.43
CA ASN A 135 -1.11 -35.55 7.69
C ASN A 135 -2.04 -34.33 7.87
N SER A 136 -3.37 -34.55 7.90
CA SER A 136 -4.37 -33.48 7.95
C SER A 136 -5.59 -33.88 8.78
N SER A 137 -6.39 -32.91 9.22
CA SER A 137 -7.67 -33.15 9.91
C SER A 137 -8.66 -33.89 8.99
N ASP A 138 -9.61 -34.61 9.60
CA ASP A 138 -10.65 -35.33 8.85
C ASP A 138 -11.47 -34.37 7.96
N ARG A 139 -11.67 -33.15 8.45
CA ARG A 139 -12.38 -32.10 7.71
C ARG A 139 -11.66 -31.71 6.42
N VAL A 140 -10.37 -31.41 6.51
CA VAL A 140 -9.54 -31.08 5.33
C VAL A 140 -9.49 -32.24 4.35
N ARG A 141 -9.33 -33.46 4.87
CA ARG A 141 -9.34 -34.67 4.03
C ARG A 141 -10.65 -34.81 3.25
N GLN A 142 -11.81 -34.67 3.91
CA GLN A 142 -13.11 -34.73 3.26
C GLN A 142 -13.27 -33.62 2.23
N GLN A 143 -12.88 -32.40 2.56
CA GLN A 143 -12.97 -31.24 1.66
C GLN A 143 -12.16 -31.47 0.39
N VAL A 144 -10.90 -31.84 0.50
CA VAL A 144 -10.00 -32.02 -0.65
C VAL A 144 -10.44 -33.19 -1.51
N ASN A 145 -10.88 -34.31 -0.90
CA ASN A 145 -11.43 -35.46 -1.63
C ASN A 145 -12.73 -35.11 -2.35
N ALA A 146 -13.64 -34.34 -1.75
CA ALA A 146 -14.90 -33.91 -2.38
C ALA A 146 -14.61 -33.05 -3.63
N ILE A 147 -13.68 -32.11 -3.55
CA ILE A 147 -13.28 -31.28 -4.68
C ILE A 147 -12.64 -32.14 -5.78
N TYR A 148 -11.70 -33.02 -5.43
CA TYR A 148 -11.07 -33.93 -6.39
C TYR A 148 -12.07 -34.85 -7.09
N THR A 149 -13.02 -35.43 -6.35
CA THR A 149 -14.09 -36.26 -6.90
C THR A 149 -14.92 -35.46 -7.90
N TYR A 150 -15.33 -34.25 -7.53
CA TYR A 150 -16.13 -33.39 -8.40
C TYR A 150 -15.39 -33.04 -9.70
N VAL A 151 -14.18 -32.49 -9.61
CA VAL A 151 -13.46 -32.01 -10.81
C VAL A 151 -12.98 -33.17 -11.72
N SER A 152 -12.77 -34.37 -11.17
CA SER A 152 -12.38 -35.53 -11.98
C SER A 152 -13.54 -36.21 -12.71
N GLN A 153 -14.73 -36.18 -12.11
CA GLN A 153 -15.88 -36.93 -12.62
C GLN A 153 -16.87 -36.08 -13.40
N ASN A 154 -17.02 -34.79 -13.14
CA ASN A 154 -18.06 -33.93 -13.67
C ASN A 154 -17.55 -32.98 -14.76
N ASP A 155 -18.47 -32.55 -15.61
CA ASP A 155 -18.28 -31.55 -16.64
C ASP A 155 -18.72 -30.19 -16.13
N ILE A 156 -17.77 -29.35 -15.79
CA ILE A 156 -18.02 -28.11 -15.04
C ILE A 156 -18.82 -27.10 -15.84
N PHE A 157 -18.48 -26.86 -17.11
CA PHE A 157 -19.27 -25.95 -17.96
C PHE A 157 -20.69 -26.46 -18.17
N ALA A 158 -20.88 -27.78 -18.31
CA ALA A 158 -22.21 -28.38 -18.41
C ALA A 158 -23.01 -28.17 -17.10
N ASP A 159 -22.40 -28.37 -15.92
CA ASP A 159 -23.05 -28.15 -14.63
C ASP A 159 -23.42 -26.68 -14.42
N LEU A 160 -22.52 -25.74 -14.77
CA LEU A 160 -22.78 -24.30 -14.68
C LEU A 160 -23.91 -23.86 -15.65
N LEU A 161 -24.01 -24.48 -16.83
CA LEU A 161 -25.04 -24.18 -17.81
C LEU A 161 -26.39 -24.79 -17.41
N PHE A 162 -26.43 -26.13 -17.25
CA PHE A 162 -27.69 -26.86 -17.15
C PHE A 162 -28.25 -26.99 -15.75
N LYS A 163 -27.38 -26.99 -14.72
CA LYS A 163 -27.81 -27.14 -13.32
C LYS A 163 -27.85 -25.80 -12.56
N ALA A 164 -26.93 -24.86 -12.88
CA ALA A 164 -26.86 -23.57 -12.20
C ALA A 164 -27.42 -22.41 -13.03
N HIS A 165 -27.71 -22.60 -14.33
CA HIS A 165 -28.25 -21.57 -15.23
C HIS A 165 -27.48 -20.24 -15.23
N LEU A 166 -26.14 -20.29 -15.07
CA LEU A 166 -25.30 -19.11 -14.90
C LEU A 166 -25.22 -18.20 -16.14
N PHE A 167 -25.37 -18.78 -17.33
CA PHE A 167 -25.08 -18.09 -18.59
C PHE A 167 -26.31 -17.50 -19.28
N GLY A 168 -27.50 -17.67 -18.68
CA GLY A 168 -28.78 -17.24 -19.26
C GLY A 168 -29.49 -18.37 -20.02
N ASP A 169 -30.84 -18.26 -20.08
CA ASP A 169 -31.72 -19.33 -20.59
C ASP A 169 -31.62 -19.57 -22.08
N GLU A 170 -30.97 -18.69 -22.83
CA GLU A 170 -30.86 -18.76 -24.29
C GLU A 170 -29.74 -19.69 -24.75
N ILE A 171 -28.71 -19.88 -23.94
CA ILE A 171 -27.60 -20.75 -24.24
C ILE A 171 -27.99 -22.18 -23.92
N LYS A 172 -28.14 -23.01 -24.98
CA LYS A 172 -28.62 -24.40 -24.89
C LYS A 172 -27.51 -25.44 -25.03
N GLN A 173 -26.29 -25.03 -25.35
CA GLN A 173 -25.16 -25.92 -25.57
C GLN A 173 -23.89 -25.35 -24.96
N VAL A 174 -23.04 -26.18 -24.41
CA VAL A 174 -21.76 -25.80 -23.84
C VAL A 174 -20.87 -25.08 -24.85
N SER A 175 -20.83 -25.58 -26.09
CA SER A 175 -20.08 -24.97 -27.19
C SER A 175 -20.55 -23.55 -27.59
N ALA A 176 -21.77 -23.17 -27.21
CA ALA A 176 -22.33 -21.84 -27.47
C ALA A 176 -22.06 -20.82 -26.35
N ILE A 177 -21.40 -21.20 -25.26
CA ILE A 177 -21.09 -20.30 -24.14
C ILE A 177 -20.06 -19.27 -24.63
N PRO A 178 -20.38 -17.96 -24.64
CA PRO A 178 -19.44 -16.94 -25.09
C PRO A 178 -18.39 -16.66 -24.05
N MET A 179 -17.12 -16.60 -24.41
CA MET A 179 -16.05 -16.21 -23.48
C MET A 179 -16.12 -14.73 -23.10
N LYS A 180 -16.68 -13.90 -23.98
CA LYS A 180 -17.04 -12.50 -23.72
C LYS A 180 -18.50 -12.28 -24.09
N TRP A 181 -19.23 -11.55 -23.25
CA TRP A 181 -20.59 -11.18 -23.59
C TRP A 181 -20.62 -10.15 -24.73
N THR A 182 -21.24 -10.52 -25.84
CA THR A 182 -21.45 -9.66 -27.01
C THR A 182 -22.93 -9.59 -27.40
N GLY A 183 -23.82 -10.23 -26.60
CA GLY A 183 -25.25 -10.28 -26.84
C GLY A 183 -25.93 -8.91 -26.78
N LYS A 184 -27.05 -8.76 -27.49
CA LYS A 184 -27.90 -7.55 -27.43
C LYS A 184 -28.83 -7.53 -26.23
N GLU A 185 -29.01 -8.67 -25.58
CA GLU A 185 -29.90 -8.89 -24.47
C GLU A 185 -29.27 -8.50 -23.12
N GLU A 186 -30.04 -8.61 -22.05
CA GLU A 186 -29.52 -8.29 -20.73
C GLU A 186 -28.33 -9.17 -20.38
N LYS A 187 -27.24 -8.53 -20.00
CA LYS A 187 -25.98 -9.19 -19.65
C LYS A 187 -26.17 -10.06 -18.39
N PRO A 188 -25.98 -11.40 -18.47
CA PRO A 188 -26.08 -12.27 -17.30
C PRO A 188 -25.15 -11.83 -16.15
N ALA A 189 -25.56 -12.13 -14.90
CA ALA A 189 -24.85 -11.72 -13.69
C ALA A 189 -23.36 -12.12 -13.71
N VAL A 190 -23.05 -13.33 -14.18
CA VAL A 190 -21.66 -13.83 -14.26
C VAL A 190 -20.78 -12.91 -15.11
N TYR A 191 -21.28 -12.44 -16.26
CA TYR A 191 -20.50 -11.53 -17.11
C TYR A 191 -20.42 -10.11 -16.55
N LYS A 192 -21.32 -9.70 -15.64
CA LYS A 192 -21.21 -8.42 -14.90
C LYS A 192 -20.13 -8.51 -13.82
N ALA A 193 -19.98 -9.67 -13.18
CA ALA A 193 -19.07 -9.91 -12.06
C ALA A 193 -17.61 -10.16 -12.49
N ILE A 194 -17.39 -10.76 -13.67
CA ILE A 194 -16.04 -11.09 -14.16
C ILE A 194 -15.30 -9.88 -14.74
N THR A 195 -13.97 -9.96 -14.69
CA THR A 195 -13.08 -8.98 -15.32
C THR A 195 -12.27 -9.67 -16.41
N GLY A 196 -12.70 -9.55 -17.67
CA GLY A 196 -12.04 -10.20 -18.81
C GLY A 196 -12.82 -11.39 -19.37
N ASP A 197 -12.10 -12.42 -19.85
CA ASP A 197 -12.70 -13.60 -20.46
C ASP A 197 -13.20 -14.58 -19.39
N LEU A 198 -14.30 -15.27 -19.69
CA LEU A 198 -14.93 -16.21 -18.76
C LEU A 198 -14.00 -17.37 -18.38
N ASP A 199 -13.29 -17.94 -19.35
CA ASP A 199 -12.36 -19.05 -19.13
C ASP A 199 -11.18 -18.71 -18.21
N ARG A 200 -10.86 -17.40 -18.08
CA ARG A 200 -9.83 -16.87 -17.19
C ARG A 200 -10.38 -16.43 -15.83
N SER A 201 -11.67 -16.63 -15.61
CA SER A 201 -12.30 -16.27 -14.33
C SER A 201 -12.06 -17.35 -13.30
N PHE A 202 -11.61 -16.93 -12.11
CA PHE A 202 -11.39 -17.84 -11.00
C PHE A 202 -12.69 -18.39 -10.45
N VAL A 203 -12.62 -19.64 -10.01
CA VAL A 203 -13.69 -20.38 -9.32
C VAL A 203 -13.17 -20.86 -7.98
N ARG A 204 -13.99 -20.73 -6.93
CA ARG A 204 -13.73 -21.35 -5.63
C ARG A 204 -14.75 -22.41 -5.31
N PHE A 205 -14.32 -23.41 -4.54
CA PHE A 205 -15.19 -24.49 -4.10
C PHE A 205 -15.61 -24.28 -2.65
N ASN A 206 -16.91 -24.38 -2.37
CA ASN A 206 -17.44 -24.38 -1.02
C ASN A 206 -18.08 -25.73 -0.72
N VAL A 207 -17.42 -26.55 0.12
CA VAL A 207 -17.90 -27.89 0.50
C VAL A 207 -18.76 -27.77 1.75
N ARG A 208 -20.06 -28.06 1.60
CA ARG A 208 -21.06 -27.98 2.68
C ARG A 208 -21.05 -29.24 3.55
N GLY A 209 -21.49 -29.10 4.80
CA GLY A 209 -21.62 -30.23 5.74
C GLY A 209 -20.33 -30.55 6.51
N LEU A 210 -19.31 -29.68 6.47
CA LEU A 210 -18.05 -29.81 7.19
C LEU A 210 -17.99 -29.00 8.50
N GLY A 211 -19.13 -28.41 8.94
CA GLY A 211 -19.17 -27.57 10.14
C GLY A 211 -18.62 -26.15 9.93
N LEU A 212 -18.40 -25.75 8.68
CA LEU A 212 -18.00 -24.41 8.29
C LEU A 212 -18.96 -23.88 7.22
N ASP A 213 -19.35 -22.62 7.34
CA ASP A 213 -20.18 -21.95 6.32
C ASP A 213 -19.38 -21.68 5.04
N ARG A 214 -18.09 -21.39 5.19
CA ARG A 214 -17.15 -21.04 4.12
C ARG A 214 -15.91 -21.95 4.23
N SER A 215 -16.00 -23.14 3.65
CA SER A 215 -14.93 -24.14 3.75
C SER A 215 -13.62 -23.69 3.08
N PHE A 216 -13.67 -22.79 2.09
CA PHE A 216 -12.50 -22.20 1.45
C PHE A 216 -11.71 -21.23 2.35
N GLU A 217 -12.22 -20.85 3.52
CA GLU A 217 -11.53 -20.06 4.53
C GLU A 217 -11.01 -20.90 5.71
N ASP A 218 -10.98 -22.23 5.58
CA ASP A 218 -10.51 -23.12 6.64
C ASP A 218 -8.99 -22.94 6.91
N PRO A 219 -8.60 -22.47 8.10
CA PRO A 219 -7.18 -22.35 8.46
C PRO A 219 -6.42 -23.67 8.41
N ASP A 220 -7.10 -24.82 8.72
CA ASP A 220 -6.48 -26.13 8.65
C ASP A 220 -6.12 -26.52 7.22
N LEU A 221 -6.91 -26.06 6.22
CA LEU A 221 -6.62 -26.24 4.81
C LEU A 221 -5.38 -25.44 4.39
N TYR A 222 -5.26 -24.19 4.86
CA TYR A 222 -4.10 -23.36 4.59
C TYR A 222 -2.82 -23.98 5.17
N GLU A 223 -2.89 -24.47 6.40
CA GLU A 223 -1.76 -25.13 7.06
C GLU A 223 -1.37 -26.42 6.34
N ALA A 224 -2.36 -27.26 5.98
CA ALA A 224 -2.11 -28.53 5.30
C ALA A 224 -1.45 -28.31 3.93
N TRP A 225 -1.94 -27.35 3.15
CA TRP A 225 -1.31 -26.99 1.87
C TRP A 225 0.12 -26.48 2.07
N GLY A 226 0.34 -25.54 2.98
CA GLY A 226 1.66 -24.97 3.25
C GLY A 226 2.68 -26.05 3.61
N LYS A 227 2.31 -26.99 4.50
CA LYS A 227 3.16 -28.13 4.87
C LYS A 227 3.44 -29.06 3.68
N TYR A 228 2.43 -29.42 2.92
CA TYR A 228 2.60 -30.26 1.74
C TYR A 228 3.53 -29.62 0.72
N TYR A 229 3.27 -28.35 0.37
CA TYR A 229 4.05 -27.68 -0.67
C TYR A 229 5.52 -27.56 -0.30
N LEU A 230 5.84 -27.29 0.96
CA LEU A 230 7.23 -27.26 1.43
C LEU A 230 7.95 -28.60 1.18
N THR A 231 7.27 -29.73 1.32
CA THR A 231 7.89 -31.05 1.04
C THR A 231 8.25 -31.23 -0.43
N THR A 232 7.59 -30.51 -1.33
CA THR A 232 7.86 -30.57 -2.78
C THR A 232 9.04 -29.69 -3.21
N LEU A 233 9.50 -28.80 -2.34
CA LEU A 233 10.57 -27.83 -2.62
C LEU A 233 11.96 -28.21 -2.07
N ILE A 234 12.11 -29.36 -1.40
CA ILE A 234 13.31 -29.73 -0.62
C ILE A 234 14.60 -29.88 -1.48
N ASN A 235 14.51 -29.90 -2.80
CA ASN A 235 15.65 -30.20 -3.65
C ASN A 235 16.64 -29.02 -3.88
N ASP A 236 16.28 -27.80 -3.47
CA ASP A 236 17.09 -26.58 -3.65
C ASP A 236 17.38 -25.94 -2.28
N THR A 237 18.29 -26.54 -1.50
CA THR A 237 18.69 -25.99 -0.21
C THR A 237 20.06 -25.31 -0.27
N GLY A 238 20.23 -24.26 0.54
CA GLY A 238 21.47 -23.51 0.62
C GLY A 238 21.43 -22.46 1.74
N VAL A 239 22.42 -21.56 1.73
CA VAL A 239 22.53 -20.50 2.73
C VAL A 239 21.58 -19.35 2.39
N ASP A 240 20.63 -19.10 3.28
CA ASP A 240 19.82 -17.87 3.20
C ASP A 240 20.61 -16.68 3.79
N TYR A 241 20.91 -15.68 2.96
CA TYR A 241 21.63 -14.48 3.40
C TYR A 241 20.79 -13.53 4.26
N VAL A 242 19.52 -13.83 4.47
CA VAL A 242 18.63 -13.03 5.33
C VAL A 242 18.84 -13.35 6.81
N ASP A 243 18.94 -14.64 7.16
CA ASP A 243 19.05 -15.15 8.54
C ASP A 243 20.24 -16.09 8.77
N CYS A 244 21.06 -16.30 7.72
CA CYS A 244 22.22 -17.20 7.74
C CYS A 244 21.87 -18.69 8.00
N ASN A 245 20.64 -19.10 7.69
CA ASN A 245 20.24 -20.51 7.74
C ASN A 245 20.90 -21.28 6.58
N ASN A 246 21.70 -22.31 6.91
CA ASN A 246 22.48 -23.07 5.92
C ASN A 246 21.64 -24.11 5.14
N ASP A 247 20.48 -24.50 5.67
CA ASP A 247 19.61 -25.52 5.08
C ASP A 247 18.28 -24.93 4.60
N ALA A 248 18.28 -23.65 4.24
CA ALA A 248 17.07 -22.97 3.76
C ALA A 248 16.73 -23.43 2.33
N ILE A 249 15.45 -23.65 2.07
CA ILE A 249 14.93 -23.82 0.70
C ILE A 249 15.08 -22.45 0.01
N LEU A 250 15.91 -22.38 -1.02
CA LEU A 250 16.15 -21.13 -1.76
C LEU A 250 15.08 -20.86 -2.82
N THR A 251 14.92 -19.60 -3.21
CA THR A 251 14.01 -19.21 -4.29
C THR A 251 14.59 -18.07 -5.13
N ASP A 252 14.46 -18.18 -6.44
CA ASP A 252 14.71 -17.15 -7.44
C ASP A 252 13.42 -16.43 -7.87
N ASN A 253 12.27 -16.94 -7.44
CA ASN A 253 10.95 -16.43 -7.80
C ASN A 253 10.22 -15.84 -6.59
N HIS A 254 10.22 -14.53 -6.50
CA HIS A 254 9.65 -13.78 -5.39
C HIS A 254 8.21 -13.34 -5.67
N PRO A 255 7.38 -13.13 -4.61
CA PRO A 255 5.99 -12.69 -4.76
C PRO A 255 5.86 -11.39 -5.54
N LYS A 256 4.84 -11.34 -6.41
CA LYS A 256 4.41 -10.15 -7.15
C LYS A 256 3.17 -9.52 -6.51
N GLY A 257 2.77 -8.35 -7.00
CA GLY A 257 1.52 -7.72 -6.58
C GLY A 257 1.57 -7.14 -5.16
N ILE A 258 2.76 -6.84 -4.67
CA ILE A 258 2.96 -6.21 -3.36
C ILE A 258 2.35 -4.81 -3.34
N ILE A 259 2.43 -4.09 -4.45
CA ILE A 259 1.90 -2.74 -4.58
C ILE A 259 0.54 -2.80 -5.26
N PRO A 260 -0.55 -2.28 -4.63
CA PRO A 260 -1.90 -2.36 -5.16
C PRO A 260 -2.08 -1.78 -6.56
N SER A 261 -1.38 -0.69 -6.88
CA SER A 261 -1.42 -0.02 -8.18
C SER A 261 -0.64 -0.72 -9.29
N ALA A 262 0.17 -1.74 -8.95
CA ALA A 262 1.03 -2.46 -9.89
C ALA A 262 1.05 -3.96 -9.57
N SER A 263 -0.01 -4.66 -9.95
CA SER A 263 -0.26 -6.09 -9.61
C SER A 263 0.81 -7.06 -10.14
N ASN A 264 1.58 -6.68 -11.14
CA ASN A 264 2.66 -7.50 -11.68
C ASN A 264 4.05 -7.08 -11.21
N ALA A 265 4.16 -5.97 -10.45
CA ALA A 265 5.45 -5.49 -9.98
C ALA A 265 6.07 -6.42 -8.94
N LYS A 266 7.36 -6.68 -9.10
CA LYS A 266 8.22 -7.40 -8.16
C LYS A 266 9.25 -6.45 -7.56
N LEU A 267 9.55 -6.63 -6.28
CA LEU A 267 10.67 -5.94 -5.60
C LEU A 267 11.99 -6.62 -5.87
N ILE A 268 11.98 -7.96 -5.98
CA ILE A 268 13.16 -8.76 -6.28
C ILE A 268 12.85 -9.56 -7.54
N SER A 269 13.73 -9.50 -8.52
CA SER A 269 13.65 -10.27 -9.76
C SER A 269 15.04 -10.79 -10.10
N ALA A 270 15.20 -12.09 -9.99
CA ALA A 270 16.46 -12.80 -10.25
C ALA A 270 16.35 -13.78 -11.44
N ASN A 271 15.24 -13.78 -12.15
CA ASN A 271 14.93 -14.76 -13.20
C ASN A 271 15.30 -14.29 -14.63
N ASP A 272 16.09 -13.23 -14.77
CA ASP A 272 16.57 -12.76 -16.07
C ASP A 272 17.84 -13.50 -16.49
N THR A 273 17.66 -14.60 -17.21
CA THR A 273 18.78 -15.41 -17.72
C THR A 273 19.25 -14.96 -19.10
N THR A 274 18.56 -14.04 -19.77
CA THR A 274 18.84 -13.63 -21.17
C THR A 274 19.53 -12.28 -21.27
N ASN A 275 19.27 -11.37 -20.34
CA ASN A 275 19.84 -10.04 -20.31
C ASN A 275 21.06 -9.93 -19.39
N TYR A 276 21.71 -8.77 -19.40
CA TYR A 276 22.95 -8.54 -18.68
C TYR A 276 22.77 -8.11 -17.23
N THR A 277 21.62 -8.31 -16.62
CA THR A 277 21.33 -7.81 -15.27
C THR A 277 22.35 -8.27 -14.23
N PHE A 278 22.87 -9.50 -14.39
CA PHE A 278 23.92 -10.05 -13.53
C PHE A 278 25.14 -10.63 -14.29
N LYS A 279 25.07 -10.75 -15.62
CA LYS A 279 26.17 -11.30 -16.42
C LYS A 279 27.45 -10.49 -16.27
N GLY A 280 28.57 -11.20 -16.10
CA GLY A 280 29.87 -10.61 -15.84
C GLY A 280 30.23 -10.46 -14.35
N ARG A 281 29.26 -10.67 -13.43
CA ARG A 281 29.50 -10.73 -11.99
C ARG A 281 29.20 -12.10 -11.42
N LEU A 282 28.10 -12.71 -11.87
CA LEU A 282 27.50 -13.91 -11.33
C LEU A 282 27.28 -14.92 -12.45
N LEU A 283 27.33 -16.21 -12.11
CA LEU A 283 27.17 -17.30 -13.08
C LEU A 283 25.71 -17.75 -13.15
N ASN A 284 25.02 -17.81 -12.02
CA ASN A 284 23.68 -18.34 -11.87
C ASN A 284 22.71 -17.29 -11.33
N SER A 285 21.41 -17.51 -11.54
CA SER A 285 20.34 -16.61 -11.05
C SER A 285 20.20 -16.62 -9.52
N ASP A 286 20.50 -17.71 -8.85
CA ASP A 286 20.49 -17.88 -7.41
C ASP A 286 21.56 -17.02 -6.70
N GLU A 287 22.70 -16.77 -7.36
CA GLU A 287 23.74 -15.89 -6.83
C GLU A 287 23.32 -14.41 -6.79
N VAL A 288 22.31 -14.01 -7.55
CA VAL A 288 21.83 -12.61 -7.61
C VAL A 288 21.11 -12.23 -6.32
N ALA A 289 20.32 -13.14 -5.77
CA ALA A 289 19.54 -12.92 -4.55
C ALA A 289 19.33 -14.26 -3.84
N THR A 290 20.31 -14.66 -3.02
CA THR A 290 20.26 -15.89 -2.26
C THR A 290 19.37 -15.72 -1.04
N ILE A 291 18.07 -15.96 -1.23
CA ILE A 291 17.03 -15.74 -0.24
C ILE A 291 16.22 -17.00 -0.09
N GLY A 292 15.98 -17.38 1.17
CA GLY A 292 15.10 -18.49 1.51
C GLY A 292 13.65 -18.25 1.13
N TYR A 293 12.98 -19.29 0.64
CA TYR A 293 11.57 -19.26 0.27
C TYR A 293 10.69 -18.69 1.38
N LEU A 294 10.87 -19.20 2.62
CA LEU A 294 10.07 -18.77 3.77
C LEU A 294 10.27 -17.29 4.08
N ASN A 295 11.52 -16.81 4.15
CA ASN A 295 11.81 -15.42 4.41
C ASN A 295 11.27 -14.51 3.30
N SER A 296 11.37 -14.94 2.05
CA SER A 296 10.79 -14.22 0.93
C SER A 296 9.27 -14.11 1.04
N GLN A 297 8.56 -15.21 1.29
CA GLN A 297 7.10 -15.21 1.43
C GLN A 297 6.65 -14.34 2.61
N LYS A 298 7.23 -14.56 3.80
CA LYS A 298 6.92 -13.80 5.02
C LYS A 298 7.09 -12.30 4.82
N ALA A 299 8.24 -11.88 4.31
CA ALA A 299 8.54 -10.46 4.12
C ALA A 299 7.60 -9.78 3.12
N HIS A 300 7.34 -10.41 1.99
CA HIS A 300 6.46 -9.84 0.97
C HIS A 300 4.98 -9.83 1.40
N HIS A 301 4.50 -10.86 2.07
CA HIS A 301 3.13 -10.89 2.59
C HIS A 301 2.92 -9.87 3.72
N ALA A 302 3.88 -9.74 4.65
CA ALA A 302 3.85 -8.70 5.68
C ALA A 302 3.86 -7.30 5.06
N LEU A 303 4.73 -7.07 4.06
CA LEU A 303 4.80 -5.78 3.37
C LEU A 303 3.48 -5.44 2.68
N ARG A 304 2.89 -6.38 1.94
CA ARG A 304 1.59 -6.18 1.31
C ARG A 304 0.50 -5.86 2.33
N TRP A 305 0.45 -6.61 3.42
CA TRP A 305 -0.50 -6.39 4.49
C TRP A 305 -0.33 -5.02 5.15
N LEU A 306 0.92 -4.59 5.44
CA LEU A 306 1.20 -3.25 5.97
C LEU A 306 0.78 -2.14 4.98
N ILE A 307 1.05 -2.32 3.67
CA ILE A 307 0.58 -1.38 2.64
C ILE A 307 -0.94 -1.28 2.65
N ASP A 308 -1.62 -2.41 2.69
CA ASP A 308 -3.08 -2.44 2.71
C ASP A 308 -3.65 -1.89 4.02
N LYS A 309 -3.01 -2.12 5.16
CA LYS A 309 -3.48 -1.72 6.49
C LYS A 309 -3.24 -0.24 6.77
N GLN A 310 -2.05 0.26 6.49
CA GLN A 310 -1.59 1.58 6.92
C GLN A 310 -0.77 2.35 5.89
N GLY A 311 -0.62 1.83 4.67
CA GLY A 311 0.12 2.50 3.61
C GLY A 311 -0.59 3.75 3.12
N PHE A 312 0.17 4.81 2.90
CA PHE A 312 -0.29 6.03 2.28
C PHE A 312 0.43 6.23 0.95
N SER A 313 -0.27 6.65 -0.11
CA SER A 313 0.32 6.81 -1.44
C SER A 313 0.11 8.19 -2.04
N ILE A 314 1.12 8.68 -2.76
CA ILE A 314 1.05 9.85 -3.63
C ILE A 314 1.81 9.55 -4.90
N GLY A 315 1.20 9.75 -6.07
CA GLY A 315 1.83 9.54 -7.36
C GLY A 315 2.43 8.14 -7.53
N GLY A 316 1.75 7.11 -7.00
CA GLY A 316 2.22 5.73 -7.05
C GLY A 316 3.31 5.36 -6.02
N ARG A 317 3.86 6.33 -5.28
CA ARG A 317 4.80 6.05 -4.18
C ARG A 317 4.05 5.81 -2.88
N TYR A 318 4.38 4.69 -2.22
CA TYR A 318 3.82 4.29 -0.93
C TYR A 318 4.79 4.64 0.19
N TYR A 319 4.25 5.18 1.27
CA TYR A 319 4.95 5.56 2.49
C TYR A 319 4.43 4.69 3.61
N LEU A 320 5.34 4.02 4.30
CA LEU A 320 5.06 3.10 5.39
C LEU A 320 5.86 3.47 6.62
N ALA A 321 5.26 3.27 7.78
CA ALA A 321 5.97 3.29 9.03
C ALA A 321 5.34 2.23 9.96
N TRP A 322 6.17 1.41 10.63
CA TRP A 322 5.71 0.38 11.55
C TRP A 322 6.70 0.19 12.69
N GLY A 323 6.23 -0.35 13.81
CA GLY A 323 7.04 -0.73 14.96
C GLY A 323 7.30 -2.24 14.99
N ARG A 324 8.27 -2.68 15.77
CA ARG A 324 8.58 -4.09 15.98
C ARG A 324 7.45 -4.83 16.69
N LYS A 325 6.91 -4.25 17.75
CA LYS A 325 5.69 -4.71 18.39
C LYS A 325 4.54 -3.94 17.78
N GLN A 326 3.69 -4.57 17.02
CA GLN A 326 2.57 -3.95 16.29
C GLN A 326 1.54 -3.21 17.13
N GLN A 327 1.76 -3.10 18.40
CA GLN A 327 0.85 -2.43 19.30
C GLN A 327 1.01 -0.92 19.17
N ASN A 328 0.13 -0.32 18.36
CA ASN A 328 -0.42 1.03 18.55
C ASN A 328 0.43 2.28 18.32
N TYR A 329 1.68 2.23 17.87
CA TYR A 329 2.44 3.47 17.67
C TYR A 329 2.05 4.27 16.42
N MET A 330 1.31 3.65 15.50
CA MET A 330 0.83 4.28 14.27
C MET A 330 -0.62 3.95 13.89
N ILE A 331 -1.32 3.15 14.68
CA ILE A 331 -2.60 2.54 14.31
C ILE A 331 -3.80 3.39 14.69
N ASP A 332 -3.63 4.41 15.50
CA ASP A 332 -4.64 5.45 15.50
C ASP A 332 -4.41 6.34 14.28
N ASN A 333 -4.91 5.85 13.16
CA ASN A 333 -4.71 6.36 11.80
C ASN A 333 -5.10 7.83 11.63
N GLN A 334 -5.83 8.40 12.57
CA GLN A 334 -6.25 9.80 12.57
C GLN A 334 -5.32 10.69 13.43
N THR A 335 -4.49 10.11 14.30
CA THR A 335 -3.66 10.86 15.24
C THR A 335 -2.16 10.72 15.00
N SER A 336 -1.71 9.78 14.14
CA SER A 336 -0.28 9.64 13.81
C SER A 336 0.27 10.94 13.21
N PRO A 337 1.37 11.49 13.76
CA PRO A 337 2.01 12.69 13.20
C PRO A 337 2.40 12.54 11.75
N MET A 338 2.95 11.39 11.37
CA MET A 338 3.35 11.13 10.00
C MET A 338 2.12 11.06 9.09
N PHE A 339 1.03 10.43 9.52
CA PHE A 339 -0.22 10.38 8.78
C PHE A 339 -0.83 11.78 8.65
N LYS A 340 -0.89 12.55 9.75
CA LYS A 340 -1.33 13.95 9.70
C LYS A 340 -0.44 14.81 8.81
N ILE A 341 0.88 14.60 8.84
CA ILE A 341 1.82 15.27 7.94
C ILE A 341 1.53 14.94 6.48
N LEU A 342 1.21 13.69 6.18
CA LEU A 342 1.02 13.20 4.81
C LEU A 342 -0.38 13.47 4.28
N THR A 343 -1.43 13.38 5.11
CA THR A 343 -2.83 13.34 4.65
C THR A 343 -3.66 14.57 4.94
N SER A 344 -3.30 15.45 5.89
CA SER A 344 -4.21 16.50 6.32
C SER A 344 -4.47 17.55 5.23
N THR A 345 -5.70 17.53 4.73
CA THR A 345 -6.45 18.74 4.42
C THR A 345 -6.97 19.26 5.75
N TYR A 346 -6.45 20.35 6.22
CA TYR A 346 -6.82 20.90 7.52
C TYR A 346 -8.27 21.38 7.48
N ASN A 347 -9.19 20.66 8.12
CA ASN A 347 -10.51 21.17 8.45
C ASN A 347 -10.37 22.03 9.69
N THR A 348 -10.33 23.34 9.49
CA THR A 348 -10.16 24.36 10.53
C THR A 348 -11.40 24.58 11.41
N ASP A 349 -12.47 23.84 11.21
CA ASP A 349 -13.73 24.06 11.95
C ASP A 349 -13.74 23.39 13.35
N GLN A 350 -12.69 22.68 13.73
CA GLN A 350 -12.53 22.06 15.06
C GLN A 350 -11.18 22.40 15.70
N ALA A 351 -10.63 23.58 15.44
CA ALA A 351 -9.47 24.05 16.20
C ALA A 351 -9.93 24.57 17.56
N GLU A 352 -9.95 23.67 18.56
CA GLU A 352 -9.88 24.11 19.95
C GLU A 352 -8.59 24.91 20.16
N SER A 353 -8.68 26.00 20.91
CA SER A 353 -7.62 26.96 21.15
C SER A 353 -6.49 26.36 21.98
N TYR A 354 -5.44 25.91 21.32
CA TYR A 354 -4.19 25.54 21.98
C TYR A 354 -3.07 26.49 21.56
N THR A 355 -2.39 27.07 22.53
CA THR A 355 -1.14 27.82 22.29
C THR A 355 -0.05 26.82 21.84
N ASN A 356 0.81 27.21 20.89
CA ASN A 356 1.79 26.35 20.22
C ASN A 356 2.72 25.60 21.17
N GLU A 357 3.17 26.26 22.23
CA GLU A 357 4.02 25.64 23.24
C GLU A 357 3.24 24.56 24.03
N ARG A 358 1.96 24.79 24.26
CA ARG A 358 1.06 23.81 24.87
C ARG A 358 0.70 22.68 23.92
N LEU A 359 0.54 22.94 22.61
CA LEU A 359 0.23 21.92 21.60
C LEU A 359 1.44 20.99 21.37
N ALA A 360 2.65 21.54 21.20
CA ALA A 360 3.88 20.78 21.13
C ALA A 360 4.13 19.99 22.42
N LYS A 361 3.88 20.60 23.57
CA LYS A 361 4.04 19.99 24.89
C LYS A 361 2.93 18.98 25.21
N SER A 362 1.67 19.25 24.84
CA SER A 362 0.55 18.31 24.96
C SER A 362 0.74 17.12 24.01
N TYR A 363 1.23 17.36 22.82
CA TYR A 363 1.54 16.35 21.84
C TYR A 363 2.75 15.49 22.26
N TYR A 364 3.83 16.13 22.68
CA TYR A 364 4.99 15.48 23.29
C TYR A 364 4.57 14.68 24.54
N ASN A 365 3.78 15.28 25.44
CA ASN A 365 3.31 14.63 26.66
C ASN A 365 2.31 13.49 26.36
N SER A 366 1.47 13.56 25.32
CA SER A 366 0.61 12.44 24.94
C SER A 366 1.38 11.31 24.28
N LEU A 367 2.44 11.61 23.55
CA LEU A 367 3.36 10.61 23.02
C LEU A 367 4.21 9.99 24.13
N VAL A 368 4.79 10.81 25.02
CA VAL A 368 5.59 10.36 26.16
C VAL A 368 4.73 9.63 27.20
N LYS A 369 3.52 10.12 27.49
CA LYS A 369 2.56 9.41 28.37
C LYS A 369 2.04 8.13 27.75
N GLY A 370 1.86 8.06 26.44
CA GLY A 370 1.56 6.81 25.75
C GLY A 370 2.68 5.78 25.88
N ILE A 371 3.92 6.23 25.94
CA ILE A 371 5.11 5.41 26.17
C ILE A 371 5.22 5.03 27.66
N GLU A 372 4.99 5.97 28.58
CA GLU A 372 5.03 5.74 30.03
C GLU A 372 3.87 4.84 30.51
N LEU A 373 2.68 4.94 29.91
CA LEU A 373 1.51 4.13 30.30
C LEU A 373 1.63 2.65 29.93
N ASN A 374 2.46 2.31 28.96
CA ASN A 374 2.65 0.92 28.53
C ASN A 374 3.89 0.23 29.11
N GLY A 375 4.69 0.93 29.93
CA GLY A 375 5.74 0.34 30.78
C GLY A 375 6.90 -0.35 30.05
N ASP A 376 6.89 -0.42 28.71
CA ASP A 376 7.80 -1.22 27.93
C ASP A 376 8.58 -0.40 26.88
N ASN A 377 9.86 -0.25 27.17
CA ASN A 377 10.99 -0.07 26.27
C ASN A 377 10.96 1.10 25.27
N LEU A 378 11.63 2.18 25.67
CA LEU A 378 12.19 3.23 24.80
C LEU A 378 13.17 2.67 23.72
N GLU A 379 13.45 1.38 23.74
CA GLU A 379 14.30 0.66 22.78
C GLU A 379 13.56 0.14 21.53
N ASP A 380 12.25 0.43 21.40
CA ASP A 380 11.49 0.01 20.23
C ASP A 380 11.96 0.73 18.96
N LEU A 381 12.19 -0.08 17.92
CA LEU A 381 12.55 0.44 16.61
C LEU A 381 11.30 0.82 15.81
N VAL A 382 11.37 1.96 15.16
CA VAL A 382 10.42 2.39 14.13
C VAL A 382 11.08 2.23 12.78
N TYR A 383 10.43 1.48 11.91
CA TYR A 383 10.85 1.26 10.54
C TYR A 383 10.08 2.20 9.61
N LEU A 384 10.80 2.85 8.73
CA LEU A 384 10.25 3.76 7.73
C LEU A 384 10.65 3.27 6.35
N MET A 385 9.67 3.11 5.45
CA MET A 385 9.92 2.64 4.10
C MET A 385 9.17 3.50 3.08
N GLN A 386 9.83 3.80 1.97
CA GLN A 386 9.25 4.40 0.80
C GLN A 386 9.42 3.44 -0.38
N ILE A 387 8.32 3.10 -1.04
CA ILE A 387 8.30 2.18 -2.18
C ILE A 387 7.68 2.89 -3.36
N ASP A 388 8.31 2.82 -4.51
CA ASP A 388 7.79 3.38 -5.76
C ASP A 388 7.61 2.29 -6.82
N THR A 389 6.75 2.56 -7.79
CA THR A 389 6.60 1.76 -8.99
C THR A 389 7.18 2.53 -10.16
N SER A 390 8.39 2.21 -10.55
CA SER A 390 9.06 2.84 -11.71
C SER A 390 8.44 2.40 -13.03
N THR A 391 7.92 1.17 -13.09
CA THR A 391 7.18 0.61 -14.24
C THR A 391 6.10 -0.36 -13.76
N PRO A 392 5.13 -0.74 -14.61
CA PRO A 392 4.09 -1.72 -14.25
C PRO A 392 4.61 -3.08 -13.77
N GLY A 393 5.86 -3.44 -14.12
CA GLY A 393 6.47 -4.72 -13.75
C GLY A 393 7.55 -4.64 -12.66
N ARG A 394 7.96 -3.42 -12.24
CA ARG A 394 9.05 -3.22 -11.27
C ARG A 394 8.65 -2.30 -10.15
N ALA A 395 9.03 -2.67 -8.95
CA ALA A 395 8.92 -1.85 -7.75
C ALA A 395 10.28 -1.66 -7.11
N ASP A 396 10.54 -0.47 -6.59
CA ASP A 396 11.82 -0.08 -6.00
C ASP A 396 11.61 0.41 -4.57
N ILE A 397 12.48 -0.01 -3.66
CA ILE A 397 12.58 0.58 -2.32
C ILE A 397 13.42 1.85 -2.43
N VAL A 398 12.76 2.99 -2.40
CA VAL A 398 13.41 4.31 -2.53
C VAL A 398 14.18 4.67 -1.26
N SER A 399 13.65 4.27 -0.10
CA SER A 399 14.26 4.54 1.20
C SER A 399 13.80 3.50 2.21
N TYR A 400 14.74 3.03 3.02
CA TYR A 400 14.48 2.19 4.19
C TYR A 400 15.36 2.61 5.35
N GLN A 401 14.74 2.88 6.49
CA GLN A 401 15.44 3.31 7.72
C GLN A 401 14.78 2.66 8.93
N ALA A 402 15.60 2.27 9.90
CA ALA A 402 15.15 1.92 11.24
C ALA A 402 15.71 2.97 12.21
N LEU A 403 14.86 3.52 13.02
CA LEU A 403 15.17 4.53 14.00
C LEU A 403 14.69 4.07 15.38
N ASP A 404 15.44 4.42 16.39
CA ASP A 404 14.96 4.39 17.75
C ASP A 404 13.70 5.27 17.90
N LEU A 405 12.69 4.79 18.60
CA LEU A 405 11.40 5.48 18.75
C LEU A 405 11.58 6.88 19.36
N TYR A 406 12.45 7.01 20.35
CA TYR A 406 12.74 8.31 20.99
C TYR A 406 13.37 9.28 19.99
N GLN A 407 14.33 8.82 19.21
CA GLN A 407 14.96 9.64 18.15
C GLN A 407 13.95 10.05 17.09
N TYR A 408 13.07 9.13 16.68
CA TYR A 408 12.01 9.41 15.71
C TYR A 408 11.07 10.51 16.22
N ILE A 409 10.56 10.37 17.43
CA ILE A 409 9.69 11.37 18.08
C ILE A 409 10.41 12.72 18.21
N ARG A 410 11.68 12.71 18.64
CA ARG A 410 12.49 13.92 18.77
C ARG A 410 12.68 14.65 17.45
N LYS A 411 12.94 13.93 16.36
CA LYS A 411 13.09 14.51 15.03
C LYS A 411 11.78 15.14 14.55
N LEU A 412 10.65 14.45 14.71
CA LEU A 412 9.34 15.00 14.40
C LEU A 412 9.02 16.26 15.23
N SER A 413 9.23 16.20 16.53
CA SER A 413 8.99 17.34 17.43
C SER A 413 9.87 18.54 17.09
N SER A 414 11.13 18.30 16.74
CA SER A 414 12.04 19.34 16.26
C SER A 414 11.55 19.99 14.96
N TRP A 415 11.12 19.20 14.00
CA TRP A 415 10.56 19.70 12.75
C TRP A 415 9.34 20.58 13.00
N TYR A 416 8.36 20.07 13.77
CA TYR A 416 7.16 20.84 14.10
C TYR A 416 7.48 22.09 14.87
N GLY A 417 8.32 22.05 15.89
CA GLY A 417 8.74 23.21 16.65
C GLY A 417 9.43 24.27 15.79
N LYS A 418 10.22 23.86 14.80
CA LYS A 418 10.92 24.78 13.89
C LYS A 418 10.00 25.39 12.85
N ILE A 419 8.98 24.67 12.36
CA ILE A 419 8.06 25.18 11.37
C ILE A 419 6.76 25.72 11.93
N SER A 420 6.65 25.95 13.23
CA SER A 420 5.51 26.62 13.85
C SER A 420 5.56 28.14 13.69
N LEU A 421 4.52 28.78 13.15
CA LEU A 421 4.32 30.23 13.13
C LEU A 421 2.89 30.57 13.52
N PHE A 422 2.78 31.60 14.35
CA PHE A 422 1.52 32.04 14.92
C PHE A 422 0.59 32.68 13.89
N ILE A 423 -0.62 32.15 13.78
CA ILE A 423 -1.73 32.74 13.04
C ILE A 423 -2.79 33.14 14.03
N GLN A 424 -3.31 34.35 13.89
CA GLN A 424 -4.48 34.74 14.65
C GLN A 424 -5.72 34.07 14.08
N ASN A 425 -6.43 33.30 14.90
CA ASN A 425 -7.71 32.70 14.52
C ASN A 425 -8.84 33.75 14.58
N LYS A 426 -10.08 33.35 14.25
CA LYS A 426 -11.24 34.25 14.29
C LYS A 426 -11.56 34.80 15.69
N ALA A 427 -11.06 34.15 16.73
CA ALA A 427 -11.20 34.57 18.13
C ALA A 427 -10.05 35.47 18.61
N GLY A 428 -9.11 35.84 17.74
CA GLY A 428 -7.97 36.68 18.09
C GLY A 428 -6.81 35.93 18.71
N GLU A 429 -6.86 34.60 18.84
CA GLU A 429 -5.82 33.78 19.42
C GLU A 429 -4.77 33.40 18.38
N PHE A 430 -3.50 33.42 18.81
CA PHE A 430 -2.40 32.98 17.95
C PHE A 430 -2.31 31.46 17.94
N VAL A 431 -2.68 30.84 16.81
CA VAL A 431 -2.60 29.40 16.57
C VAL A 431 -1.65 29.10 15.43
N ASP A 432 -0.95 27.99 15.53
CA ASP A 432 -0.05 27.53 14.48
C ASP A 432 -0.52 26.19 13.91
N PRO A 433 -1.13 26.19 12.73
CA PRO A 433 -1.42 24.95 12.06
C PRO A 433 -0.13 24.33 11.49
N PRO A 434 0.17 23.06 11.81
CA PRO A 434 1.25 22.37 11.14
C PRO A 434 0.93 22.24 9.65
N TYR A 435 1.86 22.61 8.77
CA TYR A 435 1.72 22.35 7.36
C TYR A 435 1.96 20.86 7.08
N SER A 436 0.98 20.18 6.45
CA SER A 436 1.21 18.85 5.96
C SER A 436 2.23 18.86 4.81
N LEU A 437 2.94 17.77 4.62
CA LEU A 437 3.89 17.66 3.50
C LEU A 437 3.18 17.84 2.15
N ARG A 438 1.95 17.37 2.04
CA ARG A 438 1.12 17.58 0.85
C ARG A 438 0.78 19.06 0.64
N THR A 439 0.46 19.78 1.71
CA THR A 439 0.22 21.23 1.64
C THR A 439 1.49 21.97 1.20
N ILE A 440 2.65 21.62 1.76
CA ILE A 440 3.94 22.20 1.35
C ILE A 440 4.21 21.90 -0.14
N ALA A 441 4.02 20.67 -0.59
CA ALA A 441 4.19 20.31 -1.99
C ALA A 441 3.19 21.08 -2.91
N ASN A 442 1.94 21.27 -2.47
CA ASN A 442 0.96 22.08 -3.20
C ASN A 442 1.36 23.58 -3.23
N MET A 443 1.93 24.12 -2.16
CA MET A 443 2.45 25.49 -2.16
C MET A 443 3.60 25.67 -3.15
N ILE A 444 4.46 24.64 -3.30
CA ILE A 444 5.60 24.67 -4.22
C ILE A 444 5.14 24.55 -5.67
N HIS A 445 4.36 23.53 -5.99
CA HIS A 445 4.03 23.14 -7.36
C HIS A 445 2.65 23.61 -7.84
N GLY A 446 1.76 23.97 -6.91
CA GLY A 446 0.35 24.23 -7.17
C GLY A 446 -0.53 22.99 -6.89
N SER A 447 -1.79 23.21 -6.51
CA SER A 447 -2.73 22.12 -6.16
C SER A 447 -3.02 21.18 -7.33
N LYS A 448 -3.04 21.70 -8.55
CA LYS A 448 -3.30 20.97 -9.80
C LYS A 448 -2.05 20.34 -10.45
N ALA A 449 -0.87 20.49 -9.84
CA ALA A 449 0.35 19.92 -10.39
C ALA A 449 0.34 18.40 -10.35
N ASN A 450 1.13 17.79 -11.24
CA ASN A 450 1.31 16.33 -11.30
C ASN A 450 1.79 15.79 -9.95
N ASP A 451 1.21 14.67 -9.53
CA ASP A 451 1.57 13.98 -8.29
C ASP A 451 3.02 13.46 -8.30
N ASP A 452 3.61 13.22 -9.48
CA ASP A 452 5.02 12.84 -9.58
C ASP A 452 5.99 13.92 -9.07
N LEU A 453 5.70 15.18 -9.32
CA LEU A 453 6.48 16.30 -8.76
C LEU A 453 6.30 16.40 -7.25
N LYS A 454 5.07 16.23 -6.78
CA LYS A 454 4.74 16.30 -5.35
C LYS A 454 5.39 15.18 -4.55
N LYS A 455 5.39 13.93 -5.08
CA LYS A 455 5.99 12.78 -4.39
C LYS A 455 7.50 12.97 -4.14
N ASN A 456 8.23 13.55 -5.10
CA ASN A 456 9.66 13.80 -4.94
C ASN A 456 9.92 14.86 -3.86
N THR A 457 9.19 15.96 -3.89
CA THR A 457 9.26 17.00 -2.84
C THR A 457 8.94 16.44 -1.45
N ILE A 458 7.92 15.58 -1.34
CA ILE A 458 7.57 14.95 -0.06
C ILE A 458 8.70 14.03 0.43
N SER A 459 9.33 13.26 -0.45
CA SER A 459 10.45 12.40 -0.08
C SER A 459 11.66 13.20 0.40
N GLU A 460 11.97 14.32 -0.26
CA GLU A 460 13.01 15.25 0.19
C GLU A 460 12.68 15.84 1.58
N LEU A 461 11.43 16.26 1.80
CA LEU A 461 11.00 16.78 3.09
C LEU A 461 11.06 15.71 4.20
N ILE A 462 10.71 14.47 3.92
CA ILE A 462 10.87 13.36 4.86
C ILE A 462 12.35 13.19 5.23
N SER A 463 13.24 13.24 4.25
CA SER A 463 14.69 13.15 4.49
C SER A 463 15.21 14.32 5.36
N VAL A 464 14.65 15.51 5.19
CA VAL A 464 14.95 16.68 6.04
C VAL A 464 14.43 16.45 7.48
N ILE A 465 13.20 15.98 7.62
CA ILE A 465 12.57 15.70 8.92
C ILE A 465 13.37 14.66 9.68
N LEU A 466 13.82 13.62 9.00
CA LEU A 466 14.62 12.55 9.60
C LEU A 466 16.07 12.96 9.85
N GLY A 467 16.44 14.20 9.49
CA GLY A 467 17.77 14.75 9.72
C GLY A 467 18.85 14.17 8.81
N SER A 468 18.45 13.54 7.69
CA SER A 468 19.37 12.98 6.69
C SER A 468 19.96 14.06 5.79
N GLN A 469 19.31 15.21 5.69
CA GLN A 469 19.77 16.36 4.90
C GLN A 469 19.22 17.70 5.42
N ILE A 470 19.86 18.79 5.05
CA ILE A 470 19.35 20.15 5.26
C ILE A 470 18.27 20.48 4.23
N VAL A 471 17.39 21.45 4.54
CA VAL A 471 16.33 21.87 3.60
C VAL A 471 16.95 22.27 2.25
N PRO A 472 16.60 21.60 1.14
CA PRO A 472 17.17 21.88 -0.19
C PRO A 472 16.78 23.27 -0.69
N ARG A 473 17.68 23.93 -1.41
CA ARG A 473 17.34 25.20 -2.09
C ARG A 473 16.21 25.04 -3.11
N GLY A 474 16.11 23.86 -3.75
CA GLY A 474 15.01 23.53 -4.67
C GLY A 474 13.62 23.59 -4.05
N ILE A 475 13.49 23.39 -2.74
CA ILE A 475 12.25 23.56 -2.00
C ILE A 475 12.01 25.03 -1.64
N ILE A 476 13.06 25.75 -1.22
CA ILE A 476 12.95 27.14 -0.75
C ILE A 476 12.72 28.14 -1.88
N MET A 477 13.49 28.04 -2.97
CA MET A 477 13.48 29.05 -4.03
C MET A 477 12.13 29.22 -4.73
N PRO A 478 11.38 28.15 -5.07
CA PRO A 478 10.03 28.32 -5.63
C PRO A 478 9.08 29.04 -4.66
N LEU A 479 9.17 28.76 -3.37
CA LEU A 479 8.37 29.43 -2.34
C LEU A 479 8.80 30.88 -2.17
N TYR A 480 10.11 31.15 -2.15
CA TYR A 480 10.65 32.50 -2.09
C TYR A 480 10.17 33.36 -3.27
N ASN A 481 10.28 32.85 -4.49
CA ASN A 481 9.82 33.54 -5.70
C ASN A 481 8.31 33.86 -5.69
N LYS A 482 7.52 33.02 -5.01
CA LYS A 482 6.09 33.29 -4.80
C LYS A 482 5.87 34.30 -3.67
N ALA A 483 6.65 34.21 -2.59
CA ALA A 483 6.53 35.09 -1.44
C ALA A 483 6.79 36.56 -1.78
N ILE A 484 7.72 36.83 -2.70
CA ILE A 484 8.04 38.20 -3.16
C ILE A 484 7.04 38.77 -4.20
N ARG A 485 5.98 37.99 -4.56
CA ARG A 485 4.98 38.41 -5.55
C ARG A 485 3.56 38.41 -4.96
N PRO A 486 3.24 39.31 -4.03
CA PRO A 486 1.94 39.31 -3.34
C PRO A 486 0.76 39.47 -4.30
N LEU A 487 0.93 40.25 -5.39
CA LEU A 487 -0.13 40.56 -6.38
C LEU A 487 -0.43 39.39 -7.32
N SER A 488 0.36 38.35 -7.35
CA SER A 488 0.08 37.13 -8.15
C SER A 488 -1.01 36.25 -7.55
N PHE A 489 -1.45 36.53 -6.33
CA PHE A 489 -2.44 35.74 -5.61
C PHE A 489 -3.81 36.40 -5.68
N ASN A 490 -4.84 35.59 -6.00
CA ASN A 490 -6.22 36.03 -5.94
C ASN A 490 -6.76 35.85 -4.49
N PRO A 491 -7.08 36.94 -3.77
CA PRO A 491 -7.61 36.86 -2.41
C PRO A 491 -8.97 36.15 -2.32
N LYS A 492 -9.70 36.09 -3.46
CA LYS A 492 -11.02 35.42 -3.54
C LYS A 492 -10.93 33.94 -3.89
N ASP A 493 -9.73 33.41 -4.11
CA ASP A 493 -9.55 31.96 -4.33
C ASP A 493 -9.91 31.21 -3.04
N PRO A 494 -10.82 30.22 -3.09
CA PRO A 494 -11.15 29.38 -1.93
C PRO A 494 -9.92 28.70 -1.31
N GLU A 495 -8.91 28.41 -2.12
CA GLU A 495 -7.65 27.81 -1.66
C GLU A 495 -6.67 28.83 -1.04
N ALA A 496 -6.90 30.13 -1.21
CA ALA A 496 -5.99 31.19 -0.71
C ALA A 496 -5.74 31.11 0.79
N ARG A 497 -6.66 30.55 1.57
CA ARG A 497 -6.51 30.31 3.00
C ARG A 497 -5.36 29.35 3.31
N PHE A 498 -5.10 28.37 2.43
CA PHE A 498 -4.13 27.30 2.66
C PHE A 498 -2.84 27.49 1.85
N ILE A 499 -2.98 27.96 0.61
CA ILE A 499 -1.88 28.14 -0.34
C ILE A 499 -1.76 29.57 -0.87
N GLY A 500 -2.41 30.54 -0.22
CA GLY A 500 -2.32 31.96 -0.53
C GLY A 500 -0.98 32.59 -0.14
N TRP A 501 -0.83 33.87 -0.44
CA TRP A 501 0.41 34.61 -0.21
C TRP A 501 0.94 34.53 1.23
N GLN A 502 0.10 34.84 2.22
CA GLN A 502 0.53 34.83 3.64
C GLN A 502 1.02 33.45 4.14
N PRO A 503 0.30 32.34 3.92
CA PRO A 503 0.83 31.01 4.23
C PRO A 503 2.18 30.72 3.56
N ILE A 504 2.37 31.14 2.31
CA ILE A 504 3.63 30.94 1.57
C ILE A 504 4.76 31.77 2.19
N VAL A 505 4.54 33.04 2.50
CA VAL A 505 5.54 33.89 3.17
C VAL A 505 5.97 33.27 4.50
N ARG A 506 5.01 32.81 5.28
CA ARG A 506 5.28 32.17 6.58
C ARG A 506 6.11 30.92 6.42
N LEU A 507 5.69 29.99 5.55
CA LEU A 507 6.42 28.76 5.30
C LEU A 507 7.84 29.05 4.76
N THR A 508 7.98 29.99 3.82
CA THR A 508 9.28 30.40 3.28
C THR A 508 10.21 30.90 4.38
N SER A 509 9.73 31.79 5.24
CA SER A 509 10.51 32.31 6.36
C SER A 509 10.98 31.21 7.31
N LYS A 510 10.12 30.24 7.59
CA LYS A 510 10.45 29.08 8.43
C LYS A 510 11.52 28.19 7.83
N LEU A 511 11.36 27.85 6.56
CA LEU A 511 12.32 27.00 5.86
C LEU A 511 13.68 27.68 5.70
N LEU A 512 13.68 28.99 5.47
CA LEU A 512 14.90 29.81 5.48
C LEU A 512 15.56 29.77 6.87
N LYS A 513 14.80 30.01 7.93
CA LYS A 513 15.30 29.92 9.29
C LYS A 513 15.89 28.54 9.60
N THR A 514 15.18 27.46 9.23
CA THR A 514 15.66 26.10 9.45
C THR A 514 16.95 25.81 8.70
N ARG A 515 17.07 26.30 7.45
CA ARG A 515 18.27 26.10 6.64
C ARG A 515 19.49 26.87 7.17
N TYR A 516 19.27 28.10 7.61
CA TYR A 516 20.31 29.04 8.02
C TYR A 516 20.35 29.26 9.54
N GLU A 517 19.88 28.26 10.31
CA GLU A 517 19.84 28.31 11.78
C GLU A 517 21.21 28.65 12.38
N ASN A 518 22.28 28.09 11.79
CA ASN A 518 23.65 28.34 12.24
C ASN A 518 24.21 29.71 11.82
N GLU A 519 23.54 30.44 10.96
CA GLU A 519 23.93 31.78 10.50
C GLU A 519 23.28 32.92 11.33
N GLY A 520 22.61 32.55 12.43
CA GLY A 520 22.06 33.53 13.37
C GLY A 520 20.77 34.24 12.93
N ILE A 521 20.06 33.69 11.95
CA ILE A 521 18.76 34.21 11.52
C ILE A 521 17.74 34.00 12.64
N LYS A 522 17.34 35.08 13.27
CA LYS A 522 16.33 35.08 14.35
C LYS A 522 14.94 35.32 13.77
N ALA A 523 13.90 34.74 14.41
CA ALA A 523 12.49 34.97 14.03
C ALA A 523 12.00 36.39 14.39
N MET A 524 12.82 37.16 15.11
CA MET A 524 12.54 38.52 15.59
C MET A 524 13.49 39.51 14.91
N LEU A 525 13.14 40.79 14.98
CA LEU A 525 14.06 41.86 14.56
C LEU A 525 15.40 41.68 15.27
N ASN A 526 16.46 41.74 14.49
CA ASN A 526 17.82 41.69 15.02
C ASN A 526 18.47 43.07 14.81
N ASP A 527 18.60 43.84 15.88
CA ASP A 527 19.17 45.19 15.84
C ASP A 527 20.68 45.22 15.68
N GLU A 528 21.34 44.04 15.80
CA GLU A 528 22.77 43.88 15.59
C GLU A 528 23.16 43.73 14.12
N ILE A 529 22.18 43.43 13.22
CA ILE A 529 22.45 43.27 11.80
C ILE A 529 22.49 44.65 11.12
N ASN A 530 23.67 45.04 10.69
CA ASN A 530 23.93 46.28 9.95
C ASN A 530 24.03 46.05 8.42
N ASP A 531 23.61 44.87 7.93
CA ASP A 531 23.57 44.61 6.50
C ASP A 531 22.60 45.55 5.80
N ARG A 532 23.03 46.12 4.69
CA ARG A 532 22.27 47.12 3.93
C ARG A 532 20.93 46.58 3.48
N SER A 533 20.90 45.36 2.95
CA SER A 533 19.68 44.73 2.43
C SER A 533 18.67 44.47 3.55
N TYR A 534 19.18 44.07 4.74
CA TYR A 534 18.35 43.89 5.92
C TYR A 534 17.71 45.20 6.40
N LEU A 535 18.49 46.27 6.50
CA LEU A 535 18.00 47.59 6.90
C LEU A 535 16.99 48.17 5.92
N TYR A 536 17.22 48.03 4.60
CA TYR A 536 16.24 48.41 3.55
C TYR A 536 14.96 47.57 3.65
N GLY A 537 15.04 46.27 3.92
CA GLY A 537 13.87 45.43 4.16
C GLY A 537 13.03 45.90 5.36
N ARG A 538 13.67 46.28 6.46
CA ARG A 538 13.00 46.89 7.62
C ARG A 538 12.28 48.18 7.28
N LEU A 539 12.97 49.07 6.54
CA LEU A 539 12.40 50.35 6.11
C LEU A 539 11.22 50.16 5.19
N LEU A 540 11.33 49.22 4.22
CA LEU A 540 10.25 48.85 3.32
C LEU A 540 9.02 48.32 4.06
N ALA A 541 9.21 47.48 5.06
CA ALA A 541 8.11 46.98 5.87
C ALA A 541 7.37 48.08 6.61
N VAL A 542 8.11 49.04 7.21
CA VAL A 542 7.51 50.21 7.87
C VAL A 542 6.72 51.06 6.86
N ALA A 543 7.29 51.32 5.68
CA ALA A 543 6.60 52.07 4.59
C ALA A 543 5.33 51.36 4.12
N ASP A 544 5.35 50.04 3.99
CA ASP A 544 4.19 49.25 3.58
C ASP A 544 3.03 49.36 4.58
N VAL A 545 3.33 49.28 5.87
CA VAL A 545 2.31 49.42 6.93
C VAL A 545 1.74 50.83 6.93
N LEU A 546 2.58 51.84 6.88
CA LEU A 546 2.13 53.26 6.88
C LEU A 546 1.27 53.59 5.69
N GLU A 547 1.66 53.16 4.50
CA GLU A 547 0.84 53.36 3.27
C GLU A 547 -0.46 52.55 3.35
N GLY A 548 -0.42 51.32 3.84
CA GLY A 548 -1.59 50.45 4.04
C GLY A 548 -2.63 51.11 4.95
N ASP A 549 -2.20 51.62 6.08
CA ASP A 549 -3.08 52.33 7.01
C ASP A 549 -3.64 53.62 6.41
N ALA A 550 -2.82 54.39 5.69
CA ALA A 550 -3.28 55.58 5.01
C ALA A 550 -4.32 55.31 3.91
N LEU A 551 -4.14 54.25 3.13
CA LEU A 551 -5.10 53.81 2.13
C LEU A 551 -6.41 53.35 2.76
N LYS A 552 -6.33 52.54 3.83
CA LYS A 552 -7.49 52.07 4.59
C LYS A 552 -8.31 53.25 5.17
N ASN A 553 -7.64 54.22 5.78
CA ASN A 553 -8.29 55.41 6.31
C ASN A 553 -8.96 56.29 5.26
N LYS A 554 -8.45 56.26 4.01
CA LYS A 554 -9.03 56.96 2.86
C LYS A 554 -10.08 56.15 2.10
N GLY A 555 -10.36 54.91 2.50
CA GLY A 555 -11.28 54.00 1.80
C GLY A 555 -10.80 53.60 0.40
N VAL A 556 -9.50 53.66 0.14
CA VAL A 556 -8.92 53.34 -1.16
C VAL A 556 -8.48 51.91 -1.20
N ASP A 557 -9.10 51.11 -2.06
CA ASP A 557 -8.79 49.67 -2.24
C ASP A 557 -7.77 49.47 -3.37
N ARG A 558 -6.49 49.71 -3.07
CA ARG A 558 -5.37 49.39 -3.96
C ARG A 558 -4.18 48.79 -3.17
N PRO A 559 -3.32 48.00 -3.83
CA PRO A 559 -2.06 47.57 -3.21
C PRO A 559 -1.14 48.78 -2.89
N THR A 560 -0.35 48.62 -1.82
CA THR A 560 0.71 49.59 -1.49
C THR A 560 1.81 49.60 -2.55
N ASN A 561 2.60 50.66 -2.58
CA ASN A 561 3.74 50.74 -3.51
C ASN A 561 4.80 49.67 -3.15
N ALA A 562 5.00 49.38 -1.87
CA ALA A 562 5.87 48.30 -1.46
C ALA A 562 5.45 46.96 -2.09
N GLN A 563 4.16 46.61 -2.06
CA GLN A 563 3.64 45.40 -2.67
C GLN A 563 3.76 45.37 -4.19
N ARG A 564 3.63 46.54 -4.84
CA ARG A 564 3.77 46.67 -6.31
C ARG A 564 5.19 46.44 -6.79
N TYR A 565 6.17 46.95 -6.06
CA TYR A 565 7.57 46.97 -6.45
C TYR A 565 8.44 45.94 -5.71
N MET A 566 7.85 45.08 -4.87
CA MET A 566 8.56 44.05 -4.10
C MET A 566 9.30 43.04 -4.98
N SER A 567 8.91 42.89 -6.22
CA SER A 567 9.49 41.95 -7.20
C SER A 567 10.46 42.62 -8.19
N ALA A 568 10.65 43.92 -8.11
CA ALA A 568 11.64 44.66 -8.89
C ALA A 568 12.98 44.75 -8.16
#